data_d8d3902c02917b626bfba07345d045b2
#
_entry.id   d8d3902c02917b626bfba07345d045b2
#
_cell.length_a   1.000
_cell.length_b   1.000
_cell.length_c   1.000
_cell.angle_alpha   90.00
_cell.angle_beta   90.00
_cell.angle_gamma   90.00
#
_symmetry.space_group_name_H-M   'P 1'
#
loop_
_entity.id
_entity.type
_entity.pdbx_description
1 polymer ?
#
loop_
_entity_poly.entity_id
_entity_poly.type
_entity_poly.pdbx_seq_one_letter_code
_entity_poly.pdbx_strand_id
1 'polypeptide(L)'
;FPLAVGNLLGPWILGRLFDTVGRKPMIALTYILSGALLVITGLFFVKGLLTAVTVTACWVVIFFFASAGASSAYLTASEVFPMEIRANAIAYIYALGTLVGGALAPYIFGLLIQTHAPRNVFFGYLVGSFLMVLGGLTELLSGVDSERKSLEQVAVPLTALEVGRGDGPA
;
A
#
# COMPACT_ATOMS: atom_id res chain seq x y z
N PHE A 1 -8.16 7.60 -17.80
CA PHE A 1 -6.82 8.03 -18.16
C PHE A 1 -6.12 8.86 -17.06
N PRO A 2 -6.71 9.93 -16.44
CA PRO A 2 -5.98 10.76 -15.47
C PRO A 2 -5.42 9.98 -14.27
N LEU A 3 -6.18 9.04 -13.71
CA LEU A 3 -5.74 8.21 -12.59
C LEU A 3 -4.50 7.36 -12.92
N ALA A 4 -4.42 6.86 -14.16
CA ALA A 4 -3.26 6.09 -14.62
C ALA A 4 -1.98 6.93 -14.65
N VAL A 5 -2.09 8.24 -14.93
CA VAL A 5 -0.95 9.16 -14.90
C VAL A 5 -0.42 9.30 -13.47
N GLY A 6 -1.27 9.54 -12.48
CA GLY A 6 -0.86 9.58 -11.07
C GLY A 6 -0.21 8.28 -10.63
N ASN A 7 -0.82 7.15 -10.99
CA ASN A 7 -0.36 5.82 -10.65
C ASN A 7 1.03 5.49 -11.26
N LEU A 8 1.32 5.98 -12.47
CA LEU A 8 2.62 5.82 -13.13
C LEU A 8 3.69 6.76 -12.57
N LEU A 9 3.33 8.05 -12.41
CA LEU A 9 4.29 9.06 -11.99
C LEU A 9 4.73 8.90 -10.53
N GLY A 10 3.87 8.39 -9.65
CA GLY A 10 4.18 8.17 -8.24
C GLY A 10 5.45 7.33 -8.04
N PRO A 11 5.47 6.05 -8.44
CA PRO A 11 6.65 5.21 -8.31
C PRO A 11 7.87 5.74 -9.08
N TRP A 12 7.65 6.35 -10.24
CA TRP A 12 8.74 6.85 -11.08
C TRP A 12 9.47 8.05 -10.46
N ILE A 13 8.73 8.99 -9.88
CA ILE A 13 9.32 10.20 -9.26
C ILE A 13 9.78 9.91 -7.84
N LEU A 14 8.94 9.26 -7.03
CA LEU A 14 9.24 9.00 -5.63
C LEU A 14 10.15 7.78 -5.41
N GLY A 15 10.32 6.90 -6.41
CA GLY A 15 11.11 5.67 -6.28
C GLY A 15 12.51 5.91 -5.71
N ARG A 16 13.21 6.95 -6.19
CA ARG A 16 14.53 7.33 -5.67
C ARG A 16 14.55 7.66 -4.17
N LEU A 17 13.46 8.22 -3.65
CA LEU A 17 13.36 8.57 -2.23
C LEU A 17 13.26 7.32 -1.35
N PHE A 18 12.64 6.25 -1.83
CA PHE A 18 12.58 4.98 -1.11
C PHE A 18 13.97 4.33 -0.92
N ASP A 19 14.89 4.56 -1.86
CA ASP A 19 16.26 4.04 -1.77
C ASP A 19 17.21 4.96 -0.99
N THR A 20 16.89 6.26 -0.87
CA THR A 20 17.75 7.26 -0.22
C THR A 20 17.32 7.57 1.22
N VAL A 21 16.04 7.71 1.47
CA VAL A 21 15.45 8.00 2.79
C VAL A 21 15.20 6.72 3.57
N GLY A 22 14.91 5.63 2.85
CA GLY A 22 14.55 4.33 3.40
C GLY A 22 13.13 3.92 3.03
N ARG A 23 12.93 2.63 2.80
CA ARG A 23 11.62 2.11 2.35
C ARG A 23 10.57 2.21 3.44
N LYS A 24 10.89 1.78 4.64
CA LYS A 24 9.99 1.80 5.80
C LYS A 24 9.38 3.18 6.07
N PRO A 25 10.16 4.27 6.27
CA PRO A 25 9.59 5.59 6.51
C PRO A 25 8.84 6.14 5.29
N MET A 26 9.29 5.84 4.09
CA MET A 26 8.65 6.33 2.87
C MET A 26 7.31 5.62 2.58
N ILE A 27 7.21 4.30 2.79
CA ILE A 27 5.94 3.56 2.70
C ILE A 27 4.95 4.13 3.71
N ALA A 28 5.37 4.28 4.98
CA ALA A 28 4.53 4.83 6.03
C ALA A 28 4.04 6.25 5.68
N LEU A 29 4.95 7.13 5.26
CA LEU A 29 4.63 8.50 4.89
C LEU A 29 3.63 8.56 3.74
N THR A 30 3.86 7.81 2.67
CA THR A 30 3.00 7.84 1.48
C THR A 30 1.60 7.31 1.77
N TYR A 31 1.46 6.26 2.58
CA TYR A 31 0.16 5.74 3.00
C TYR A 31 -0.58 6.68 3.94
N ILE A 32 0.09 7.24 4.96
CA ILE A 32 -0.51 8.19 5.91
C ILE A 32 -0.95 9.46 5.17
N LEU A 33 -0.10 10.00 4.28
CA LEU A 33 -0.43 11.18 3.48
C LEU A 33 -1.61 10.91 2.55
N SER A 34 -1.64 9.76 1.87
CA SER A 34 -2.76 9.37 1.01
C SER A 34 -4.06 9.24 1.80
N GLY A 35 -4.01 8.64 2.99
CA GLY A 35 -5.15 8.54 3.90
C GLY A 35 -5.66 9.92 4.33
N ALA A 36 -4.78 10.85 4.71
CA ALA A 36 -5.15 12.21 5.07
C ALA A 36 -5.80 12.97 3.90
N LEU A 37 -5.21 12.87 2.70
CA LEU A 37 -5.77 13.47 1.49
C LEU A 37 -7.14 12.89 1.14
N LEU A 38 -7.35 11.60 1.40
CA LEU A 38 -8.64 10.94 1.19
C LEU A 38 -9.73 11.51 2.10
N VAL A 39 -9.43 11.74 3.40
CA VAL A 39 -10.36 12.40 4.33
C VAL A 39 -10.69 13.82 3.84
N ILE A 40 -9.68 14.60 3.49
CA ILE A 40 -9.86 15.99 3.01
C ILE A 40 -10.75 16.01 1.76
N THR A 41 -10.48 15.11 0.80
CA THR A 41 -11.30 14.98 -0.40
C THR A 41 -12.74 14.61 -0.06
N GLY A 42 -12.94 13.67 0.85
CA GLY A 42 -14.27 13.25 1.31
C GLY A 42 -15.05 14.38 2.00
N LEU A 43 -14.38 15.21 2.83
CA LEU A 43 -14.98 16.38 3.47
C LEU A 43 -15.43 17.43 2.44
N PHE A 44 -14.61 17.71 1.42
CA PHE A 44 -14.98 18.63 0.35
C PHE A 44 -16.11 18.07 -0.52
N PHE A 45 -16.14 16.75 -0.71
CA PHE A 45 -17.22 16.08 -1.41
C PHE A 45 -18.57 16.25 -0.70
N VAL A 46 -18.62 16.00 0.62
CA VAL A 46 -19.87 16.19 1.41
C VAL A 46 -20.36 17.63 1.41
N LYS A 47 -19.43 18.60 1.41
CA LYS A 47 -19.77 20.04 1.35
C LYS A 47 -20.23 20.49 -0.05
N GLY A 48 -20.21 19.60 -1.06
CA GLY A 48 -20.58 19.95 -2.42
C GLY A 48 -19.60 20.90 -3.12
N LEU A 49 -18.36 21.01 -2.60
CA LEU A 49 -17.34 21.92 -3.14
C LEU A 49 -16.60 21.32 -4.34
N LEU A 50 -16.78 20.02 -4.61
CA LEU A 50 -16.07 19.31 -5.67
C LEU A 50 -16.96 19.12 -6.89
N THR A 51 -16.42 19.42 -8.06
CA THR A 51 -16.94 19.02 -9.37
C THR A 51 -16.35 17.67 -9.78
N ALA A 52 -16.88 17.04 -10.82
CA ALA A 52 -16.32 15.79 -11.36
C ALA A 52 -14.83 15.91 -11.72
N VAL A 53 -14.42 17.09 -12.25
CA VAL A 53 -13.02 17.35 -12.61
C VAL A 53 -12.14 17.47 -11.37
N THR A 54 -12.57 18.24 -10.37
CA THR A 54 -11.79 18.44 -9.15
C THR A 54 -11.70 17.18 -8.29
N VAL A 55 -12.77 16.37 -8.21
CA VAL A 55 -12.71 15.03 -7.59
C VAL A 55 -11.66 14.16 -8.28
N THR A 56 -11.67 14.12 -9.62
CA THR A 56 -10.69 13.35 -10.38
C THR A 56 -9.27 13.84 -10.12
N ALA A 57 -9.05 15.15 -10.07
CA ALA A 57 -7.73 15.71 -9.75
C ALA A 57 -7.26 15.32 -8.34
N CYS A 58 -8.14 15.38 -7.33
CA CYS A 58 -7.81 14.91 -5.99
C CYS A 58 -7.41 13.43 -5.99
N TRP A 59 -8.15 12.57 -6.70
CA TRP A 59 -7.82 11.16 -6.84
C TRP A 59 -6.48 10.92 -7.54
N VAL A 60 -6.12 11.71 -8.56
CA VAL A 60 -4.80 11.64 -9.22
C VAL A 60 -3.68 11.88 -8.21
N VAL A 61 -3.83 12.90 -7.35
CA VAL A 61 -2.84 13.20 -6.30
C VAL A 61 -2.77 12.09 -5.26
N ILE A 62 -3.92 11.55 -4.81
CA ILE A 62 -3.96 10.45 -3.85
C ILE A 62 -3.27 9.21 -4.45
N PHE A 63 -3.59 8.85 -5.69
CA PHE A 63 -2.98 7.71 -6.37
C PHE A 63 -1.50 7.89 -6.64
N PHE A 64 -1.03 9.12 -6.84
CA PHE A 64 0.39 9.41 -6.98
C PHE A 64 1.19 8.95 -5.74
N PHE A 65 0.73 9.27 -4.54
CA PHE A 65 1.39 8.85 -3.30
C PHE A 65 1.11 7.37 -2.99
N ALA A 66 -0.14 6.94 -3.07
CA ALA A 66 -0.55 5.59 -2.71
C ALA A 66 0.13 4.53 -3.57
N SER A 67 0.27 4.76 -4.88
CA SER A 67 0.90 3.80 -5.78
C SER A 67 2.40 3.65 -5.55
N ALA A 68 3.09 4.73 -5.18
CA ALA A 68 4.50 4.65 -4.82
C ALA A 68 4.70 3.80 -3.56
N GLY A 69 3.89 4.01 -2.52
CA GLY A 69 3.91 3.19 -1.32
C GLY A 69 3.57 1.72 -1.60
N ALA A 70 2.53 1.45 -2.38
CA ALA A 70 2.13 0.10 -2.75
C ALA A 70 3.21 -0.64 -3.52
N SER A 71 3.83 0.00 -4.53
CA SER A 71 4.92 -0.59 -5.30
C SER A 71 6.12 -0.97 -4.44
N SER A 72 6.50 -0.09 -3.51
CA SER A 72 7.60 -0.36 -2.58
C SER A 72 7.25 -1.43 -1.55
N ALA A 73 6.01 -1.49 -1.06
CA ALA A 73 5.55 -2.54 -0.15
C ALA A 73 5.63 -3.93 -0.79
N TYR A 74 5.25 -4.08 -2.07
CA TYR A 74 5.41 -5.33 -2.80
C TYR A 74 6.88 -5.72 -2.98
N LEU A 75 7.74 -4.75 -3.26
CA LEU A 75 9.18 -4.99 -3.36
C LEU A 75 9.74 -5.49 -2.01
N THR A 76 9.42 -4.82 -0.90
CA THR A 76 9.80 -5.23 0.46
C THR A 76 9.28 -6.64 0.79
N ALA A 77 8.02 -6.94 0.48
CA ALA A 77 7.46 -8.28 0.67
C ALA A 77 8.24 -9.34 -0.13
N SER A 78 8.71 -9.02 -1.33
CA SER A 78 9.54 -9.94 -2.13
C SER A 78 10.92 -10.22 -1.54
N GLU A 79 11.43 -9.35 -0.69
CA GLU A 79 12.76 -9.45 -0.08
C GLU A 79 12.73 -10.11 1.31
N VAL A 80 11.61 -9.98 2.03
CA VAL A 80 11.47 -10.49 3.41
C VAL A 80 11.27 -12.01 3.45
N PHE A 81 10.68 -12.61 2.41
CA PHE A 81 10.42 -14.05 2.40
C PHE A 81 11.58 -14.87 1.80
N PRO A 82 11.93 -16.02 2.41
CA PRO A 82 12.87 -16.98 1.84
C PRO A 82 12.47 -17.39 0.42
N MET A 83 13.46 -17.71 -0.42
CA MET A 83 13.25 -17.99 -1.84
C MET A 83 12.24 -19.12 -2.09
N GLU A 84 12.23 -20.13 -1.22
CA GLU A 84 11.41 -21.34 -1.35
C GLU A 84 9.90 -21.05 -1.23
N ILE A 85 9.51 -20.08 -0.41
CA ILE A 85 8.10 -19.75 -0.14
C ILE A 85 7.67 -18.39 -0.70
N ARG A 86 8.61 -17.61 -1.22
CA ARG A 86 8.40 -16.21 -1.67
C ARG A 86 7.23 -16.06 -2.64
N ALA A 87 7.20 -16.92 -3.68
CA ALA A 87 6.14 -16.86 -4.68
C ALA A 87 4.74 -17.07 -4.08
N ASN A 88 4.62 -18.07 -3.19
CA ASN A 88 3.36 -18.34 -2.51
C ASN A 88 2.96 -17.21 -1.57
N ALA A 89 3.89 -16.67 -0.79
CA ALA A 89 3.63 -15.56 0.13
C ALA A 89 3.11 -14.32 -0.62
N ILE A 90 3.78 -13.92 -1.71
CA ILE A 90 3.35 -12.81 -2.56
C ILE A 90 1.98 -13.10 -3.17
N ALA A 91 1.73 -14.32 -3.66
CA ALA A 91 0.44 -14.69 -4.23
C ALA A 91 -0.70 -14.57 -3.21
N TYR A 92 -0.52 -15.01 -1.98
CA TYR A 92 -1.51 -14.86 -0.91
C TYR A 92 -1.76 -13.41 -0.54
N ILE A 93 -0.70 -12.61 -0.36
CA ILE A 93 -0.82 -11.18 -0.05
C ILE A 93 -1.58 -10.46 -1.17
N TYR A 94 -1.24 -10.74 -2.43
CA TYR A 94 -1.90 -10.16 -3.59
C TYR A 94 -3.37 -10.59 -3.69
N ALA A 95 -3.66 -11.88 -3.49
CA ALA A 95 -5.02 -12.41 -3.55
C ALA A 95 -5.93 -11.76 -2.49
N LEU A 96 -5.45 -11.66 -1.25
CA LEU A 96 -6.20 -11.01 -0.16
C LEU A 96 -6.38 -9.51 -0.43
N GLY A 97 -5.35 -8.81 -0.87
CA GLY A 97 -5.43 -7.40 -1.24
C GLY A 97 -6.42 -7.16 -2.38
N THR A 98 -6.41 -8.02 -3.39
CA THR A 98 -7.34 -7.94 -4.53
C THR A 98 -8.77 -8.28 -4.11
N LEU A 99 -8.98 -9.25 -3.23
CA LEU A 99 -10.30 -9.57 -2.71
C LEU A 99 -10.92 -8.37 -1.97
N VAL A 100 -10.16 -7.77 -1.07
CA VAL A 100 -10.64 -6.63 -0.26
C VAL A 100 -10.71 -5.35 -1.09
N GLY A 101 -9.62 -4.97 -1.76
CA GLY A 101 -9.53 -3.71 -2.49
C GLY A 101 -10.15 -3.75 -3.88
N GLY A 102 -10.03 -4.88 -4.58
CA GLY A 102 -10.50 -5.03 -5.97
C GLY A 102 -11.94 -5.50 -6.10
N ALA A 103 -12.46 -6.28 -5.16
CA ALA A 103 -13.83 -6.81 -5.22
C ALA A 103 -14.76 -6.18 -4.17
N LEU A 104 -14.41 -6.24 -2.88
CA LEU A 104 -15.28 -5.76 -1.81
C LEU A 104 -15.42 -4.23 -1.81
N ALA A 105 -14.33 -3.49 -2.02
CA ALA A 105 -14.39 -2.03 -1.98
C ALA A 105 -15.29 -1.44 -3.08
N PRO A 106 -15.18 -1.81 -4.37
CA PRO A 106 -16.11 -1.35 -5.40
C PRO A 106 -17.56 -1.73 -5.13
N TYR A 107 -17.81 -2.93 -4.60
CA TYR A 107 -19.15 -3.38 -4.23
C TYR A 107 -19.76 -2.50 -3.12
N ILE A 108 -19.00 -2.28 -2.03
CA ILE A 108 -19.44 -1.43 -0.91
C ILE A 108 -19.67 0.01 -1.39
N PHE A 109 -18.74 0.59 -2.16
CA PHE A 109 -18.91 1.93 -2.72
C PHE A 109 -20.12 2.01 -3.65
N GLY A 110 -20.39 0.97 -4.45
CA GLY A 110 -21.59 0.88 -5.27
C GLY A 110 -22.88 1.00 -4.44
N LEU A 111 -22.96 0.28 -3.32
CA LEU A 111 -24.08 0.36 -2.38
C LEU A 111 -24.19 1.76 -1.73
N LEU A 112 -23.08 2.35 -1.32
CA LEU A 112 -23.06 3.69 -0.69
C LEU A 112 -23.52 4.77 -1.68
N ILE A 113 -23.12 4.68 -2.96
CA ILE A 113 -23.53 5.62 -4.01
C ILE A 113 -25.03 5.49 -4.31
N GLN A 114 -25.58 4.28 -4.32
CA GLN A 114 -27.01 4.04 -4.54
C GLN A 114 -27.90 4.69 -3.47
N THR A 115 -27.39 5.00 -2.29
CA THR A 115 -28.14 5.73 -1.26
C THR A 115 -28.42 7.18 -1.62
N HIS A 116 -27.79 7.73 -2.67
CA HIS A 116 -27.85 9.14 -3.07
C HIS A 116 -27.51 10.14 -1.94
N ALA A 117 -26.92 9.67 -0.85
CA ALA A 117 -26.53 10.49 0.29
C ALA A 117 -25.01 10.69 0.30
N PRO A 118 -24.50 11.92 0.05
CA PRO A 118 -23.05 12.20 0.05
C PRO A 118 -22.35 11.80 1.35
N ARG A 119 -23.09 11.90 2.48
CA ARG A 119 -22.61 11.51 3.80
C ARG A 119 -22.27 10.01 3.88
N ASN A 120 -23.06 9.16 3.24
CA ASN A 120 -22.79 7.72 3.22
C ASN A 120 -21.53 7.39 2.42
N VAL A 121 -21.35 8.06 1.28
CA VAL A 121 -20.12 7.94 0.48
C VAL A 121 -18.90 8.38 1.30
N PHE A 122 -19.04 9.43 2.13
CA PHE A 122 -17.97 9.89 3.02
C PHE A 122 -17.53 8.84 4.04
N PHE A 123 -18.44 8.02 4.57
CA PHE A 123 -18.05 6.88 5.41
C PHE A 123 -17.13 5.90 4.66
N GLY A 124 -17.37 5.67 3.37
CA GLY A 124 -16.45 4.88 2.55
C GLY A 124 -15.05 5.50 2.47
N TYR A 125 -14.96 6.84 2.29
CA TYR A 125 -13.69 7.56 2.33
C TYR A 125 -12.98 7.42 3.70
N LEU A 126 -13.73 7.50 4.81
CA LEU A 126 -13.16 7.32 6.15
C LEU A 126 -12.61 5.91 6.37
N VAL A 127 -13.34 4.88 5.94
CA VAL A 127 -12.88 3.49 6.04
C VAL A 127 -11.61 3.29 5.20
N GLY A 128 -11.59 3.77 3.96
CA GLY A 128 -10.40 3.71 3.10
C GLY A 128 -9.20 4.43 3.71
N SER A 129 -9.42 5.65 4.24
CA SER A 129 -8.39 6.42 4.93
C SER A 129 -7.87 5.70 6.18
N PHE A 130 -8.75 5.16 6.99
CA PHE A 130 -8.38 4.40 8.20
C PHE A 130 -7.48 3.20 7.84
N LEU A 131 -7.84 2.44 6.81
CA LEU A 131 -7.02 1.31 6.36
C LEU A 131 -5.65 1.75 5.84
N MET A 132 -5.58 2.87 5.11
CA MET A 132 -4.32 3.43 4.64
C MET A 132 -3.43 3.89 5.81
N VAL A 133 -3.99 4.64 6.74
CA VAL A 133 -3.25 5.12 7.93
C VAL A 133 -2.81 3.93 8.79
N LEU A 134 -3.69 2.94 9.00
CA LEU A 134 -3.35 1.72 9.73
C LEU A 134 -2.20 0.97 9.05
N GLY A 135 -2.24 0.81 7.74
CA GLY A 135 -1.15 0.20 6.96
C GLY A 135 0.17 0.97 7.10
N GLY A 136 0.12 2.31 6.99
CA GLY A 136 1.30 3.15 7.18
C GLY A 136 1.86 3.09 8.60
N LEU A 137 1.02 3.06 9.63
CA LEU A 137 1.46 2.91 11.03
C LEU A 137 2.02 1.51 11.29
N THR A 138 1.41 0.45 10.75
CA THR A 138 1.92 -0.91 10.88
C THR A 138 3.30 -1.02 10.25
N GLU A 139 3.51 -0.44 9.08
CA GLU A 139 4.82 -0.38 8.43
C GLU A 139 5.84 0.37 9.30
N LEU A 140 5.44 1.52 9.85
CA LEU A 140 6.33 2.32 10.71
C LEU A 140 6.75 1.59 11.99
N LEU A 141 5.86 0.78 12.56
CA LEU A 141 6.12 0.05 13.81
C LEU A 141 6.83 -1.29 13.59
N SER A 142 6.40 -2.03 12.56
CA SER A 142 6.79 -3.43 12.35
C SER A 142 7.51 -3.68 11.01
N GLY A 143 7.65 -2.66 10.16
CA GLY A 143 8.33 -2.77 8.88
C GLY A 143 9.80 -3.14 9.03
N VAL A 144 10.34 -3.84 8.04
CA VAL A 144 11.74 -4.28 7.99
C VAL A 144 12.55 -3.32 7.13
N ASP A 145 13.68 -2.86 7.66
CA ASP A 145 14.65 -2.07 6.90
C ASP A 145 15.43 -3.02 5.98
N SER A 146 14.93 -3.21 4.77
CA SER A 146 15.52 -4.13 3.78
C SER A 146 16.39 -3.42 2.74
N GLU A 147 16.39 -2.08 2.72
CA GLU A 147 17.18 -1.32 1.77
C GLU A 147 18.68 -1.54 1.94
N ARG A 148 19.39 -1.69 0.82
CA ARG A 148 20.84 -1.88 0.73
C ARG A 148 21.38 -3.12 1.47
N LYS A 149 20.54 -4.09 1.81
CA LYS A 149 20.94 -5.38 2.37
C LYS A 149 20.88 -6.47 1.31
N SER A 150 21.75 -7.48 1.41
CA SER A 150 21.62 -8.66 0.55
C SER A 150 20.38 -9.47 0.92
N LEU A 151 19.80 -10.19 -0.03
CA LEU A 151 18.61 -11.02 0.22
C LEU A 151 18.87 -12.06 1.31
N GLU A 152 20.07 -12.63 1.37
CA GLU A 152 20.48 -13.61 2.38
C GLU A 152 20.58 -12.98 3.79
N GLN A 153 20.82 -11.68 3.89
CA GLN A 153 20.84 -10.96 5.17
C GLN A 153 19.44 -10.65 5.69
N VAL A 154 18.46 -10.49 4.79
CA VAL A 154 17.08 -10.19 5.14
C VAL A 154 16.27 -11.47 5.33
N ALA A 155 16.46 -12.46 4.47
CA ALA A 155 15.73 -13.73 4.47
C ALA A 155 16.70 -14.92 4.24
N VAL A 156 17.09 -15.58 5.33
CA VAL A 156 17.95 -16.78 5.24
C VAL A 156 17.21 -17.91 4.54
N PRO A 157 17.80 -18.56 3.50
CA PRO A 157 17.18 -19.72 2.84
C PRO A 157 16.90 -20.85 3.84
N LEU A 158 15.76 -21.51 3.72
CA LEU A 158 15.37 -22.61 4.61
C LEU A 158 16.38 -23.78 4.53
N THR A 159 16.92 -24.02 3.35
CA THR A 159 17.98 -25.04 3.12
C THR A 159 19.27 -24.77 3.90
N ALA A 160 19.63 -23.50 4.09
CA ALA A 160 20.80 -23.13 4.89
C ALA A 160 20.60 -23.38 6.39
N LEU A 161 19.35 -23.29 6.86
CA LEU A 161 19.00 -23.60 8.27
C LEU A 161 19.04 -25.12 8.56
N GLU A 162 18.73 -25.97 7.56
CA GLU A 162 18.78 -27.42 7.70
C GLU A 162 20.23 -27.93 7.76
N VAL A 163 21.13 -27.37 6.94
CA VAL A 163 22.56 -27.74 6.95
C VAL A 163 23.20 -27.42 8.29
N GLY A 164 22.92 -26.24 8.87
CA GLY A 164 23.45 -25.87 10.19
C GLY A 164 22.90 -26.69 11.37
N ARG A 165 21.82 -27.45 11.17
CA ARG A 165 21.22 -28.33 12.18
C ARG A 165 21.72 -29.78 12.09
N GLY A 166 22.29 -30.16 10.94
CA GLY A 166 22.84 -31.50 10.70
C GLY A 166 24.25 -31.74 11.20
N ASP A 167 25.01 -30.68 11.53
CA ASP A 167 26.40 -30.75 11.99
C ASP A 167 26.55 -30.78 13.52
N GLY A 168 25.52 -31.17 14.24
CA GLY A 168 25.65 -31.49 15.68
C GLY A 168 26.45 -32.79 15.85
N PRO A 169 27.47 -32.84 16.79
CA PRO A 169 28.32 -34.01 16.93
C PRO A 169 27.50 -35.22 17.37
N ALA A 170 27.73 -36.34 16.65
CA ALA A 170 27.28 -37.68 17.04
C ALA A 170 28.06 -38.20 18.24
#